data_a9830e96464ba65d34d7abc8624b6587
#
_entry.id   a9830e96464ba65d34d7abc8624b6587
#
_cell.length_a   1.000
_cell.length_b   1.000
_cell.length_c   1.000
_cell.angle_alpha   90.00
_cell.angle_beta   90.00
_cell.angle_gamma   90.00
#
_symmetry.space_group_name_H-M   'P 1'
#
loop_
_entity.id
_entity.type
_entity.pdbx_description
1 polymer ?
#
loop_
_entity_poly.entity_id
_entity_poly.type
_entity_poly.pdbx_seq_one_letter_code
_entity_poly.pdbx_strand_id
1 'polypeptide(L)'
;SAASDVYKRQHIPRLGGIAFFPCIIMPISLVIACHNLCTDSNLLSWEQSTCLLTLFSCLFMLYLMGMRDDLIGMRYRAKFIIQTLCGLLLVASGFCFDNLYGLFGIYELPYYVGIPFTVFIIVYIMNAINLIDGIDGLASGLSMIAFFAFGCMFVCLHWWLYAFISFAALGALIPFFYYNMFGQTRRGRKVFMGDTGSLTIGLLLAVMAIHLSMSDPVKEELFPGAIVTAFSFLLVPMLDVVRVVLHRLRNHQPPFLPDKNHIHHKFIALGMSQHQALCFILSIAWLFIIANTLLASYLSVTVLFMLCLLYTSDAADERS
;
A
#
# COMPACT_ATOMS: atom_id res chain seq x y z
N SER A 1 9.08 -22.91 14.56
CA SER A 1 9.89 -22.45 15.70
C SER A 1 11.39 -22.36 15.42
N ALA A 2 12.03 -23.28 14.69
CA ALA A 2 13.47 -23.21 14.45
C ALA A 2 13.91 -22.06 13.53
N ALA A 3 13.14 -21.71 12.49
CA ALA A 3 13.48 -20.61 11.58
C ALA A 3 13.38 -19.22 12.27
N SER A 4 12.36 -19.01 13.12
CA SER A 4 12.23 -17.74 13.86
C SER A 4 13.32 -17.57 14.94
N ASP A 5 13.84 -18.66 15.49
CA ASP A 5 14.90 -18.62 16.49
C ASP A 5 16.29 -18.43 15.88
N VAL A 6 16.50 -18.87 14.62
CA VAL A 6 17.72 -18.59 13.86
C VAL A 6 17.77 -17.11 13.44
N TYR A 7 16.63 -16.52 13.06
CA TYR A 7 16.54 -15.08 12.73
C TYR A 7 16.73 -14.17 13.95
N LYS A 8 16.33 -14.58 15.16
CA LYS A 8 16.55 -13.82 16.40
C LYS A 8 18.01 -13.73 16.82
N ARG A 9 18.89 -14.59 16.31
CA ARG A 9 20.34 -14.56 16.62
C ARG A 9 21.18 -13.74 15.65
N GLN A 10 20.61 -13.27 14.55
CA GLN A 10 21.34 -12.40 13.61
C GLN A 10 20.87 -10.96 13.82
N HIS A 11 21.81 -10.07 14.21
CA HIS A 11 21.58 -8.62 14.35
C HIS A 11 21.39 -7.97 12.97
N ILE A 12 20.28 -8.26 12.27
CA ILE A 12 19.92 -7.58 11.03
C ILE A 12 19.10 -6.35 11.41
N PRO A 13 19.51 -5.14 11.00
CA PRO A 13 18.79 -3.92 11.37
C PRO A 13 17.37 -3.93 10.73
N ARG A 14 16.35 -3.73 11.55
CA ARG A 14 14.95 -3.51 11.11
C ARG A 14 14.69 -2.06 10.68
N LEU A 15 15.74 -1.29 10.51
CA LEU A 15 15.71 0.15 10.31
C LEU A 15 15.86 0.55 8.84
N GLY A 16 15.71 -0.39 7.88
CA GLY A 16 15.81 -0.09 6.45
C GLY A 16 14.75 0.90 5.97
N GLY A 17 13.56 0.88 6.56
CA GLY A 17 12.48 1.82 6.26
C GLY A 17 12.69 3.26 6.73
N ILE A 18 13.66 3.53 7.59
CA ILE A 18 13.99 4.89 8.03
C ILE A 18 14.40 5.77 6.84
N ALA A 19 15.02 5.20 5.82
CA ALA A 19 15.43 5.96 4.64
C ALA A 19 14.23 6.42 3.77
N PHE A 20 13.06 5.79 3.85
CA PHE A 20 11.95 6.11 2.94
C PHE A 20 11.43 7.52 3.12
N PHE A 21 11.15 7.93 4.35
CA PHE A 21 10.63 9.28 4.62
C PHE A 21 11.52 10.39 4.02
N PRO A 22 12.81 10.51 4.35
CA PRO A 22 13.66 11.54 3.78
C PRO A 22 13.88 11.37 2.27
N CYS A 23 14.07 10.14 1.76
CA CYS A 23 14.30 9.89 0.34
C CYS A 23 13.09 10.18 -0.54
N ILE A 24 11.88 10.21 0.01
CA ILE A 24 10.66 10.58 -0.72
C ILE A 24 10.41 12.08 -0.63
N ILE A 25 10.51 12.66 0.57
CA ILE A 25 10.17 14.07 0.79
C ILE A 25 11.17 15.02 0.17
N MET A 26 12.48 14.74 0.29
CA MET A 26 13.52 15.64 -0.21
C MET A 26 13.41 15.88 -1.73
N PRO A 27 13.30 14.86 -2.61
CA PRO A 27 13.15 15.09 -4.04
C PRO A 27 11.89 15.87 -4.40
N ILE A 28 10.76 15.59 -3.74
CA ILE A 28 9.50 16.30 -3.98
C ILE A 28 9.66 17.77 -3.61
N SER A 29 10.21 18.06 -2.43
CA SER A 29 10.44 19.42 -1.97
C SER A 29 11.41 20.17 -2.89
N LEU A 30 12.47 19.49 -3.37
CA LEU A 30 13.45 20.07 -4.30
C LEU A 30 12.81 20.41 -5.64
N VAL A 31 11.99 19.52 -6.22
CA VAL A 31 11.29 19.77 -7.50
C VAL A 31 10.37 20.99 -7.37
N ILE A 32 9.58 21.07 -6.28
CA ILE A 32 8.70 22.22 -6.03
C ILE A 32 9.50 23.50 -5.89
N ALA A 33 10.58 23.48 -5.10
CA ALA A 33 11.43 24.66 -4.89
C ALA A 33 12.11 25.12 -6.19
N CYS A 34 12.70 24.20 -6.96
CA CYS A 34 13.33 24.52 -8.25
C CYS A 34 12.33 25.09 -9.25
N HIS A 35 11.13 24.49 -9.35
CA HIS A 35 10.09 25.00 -10.24
C HIS A 35 9.71 26.44 -9.86
N ASN A 36 9.39 26.71 -8.59
CA ASN A 36 8.98 28.02 -8.11
C ASN A 36 10.09 29.08 -8.22
N LEU A 37 11.37 28.67 -8.21
CA LEU A 37 12.51 29.57 -8.44
C LEU A 37 12.78 29.83 -9.92
N CYS A 38 12.48 28.88 -10.80
CA CYS A 38 12.78 29.00 -12.24
C CYS A 38 11.59 29.55 -13.03
N THR A 39 10.40 29.55 -12.46
CA THR A 39 9.17 30.06 -13.11
C THR A 39 8.49 31.05 -12.16
N ASP A 40 7.88 32.08 -12.71
CA ASP A 40 7.10 33.07 -11.93
C ASP A 40 5.72 32.52 -11.51
N SER A 41 5.55 31.22 -11.52
CA SER A 41 4.30 30.52 -11.16
C SER A 41 4.53 29.46 -10.07
N ASN A 42 3.58 29.34 -9.16
CA ASN A 42 3.59 28.28 -8.17
C ASN A 42 3.23 26.93 -8.82
N LEU A 43 4.05 25.91 -8.61
CA LEU A 43 3.78 24.54 -9.10
C LEU A 43 2.49 23.95 -8.53
N LEU A 44 2.17 24.29 -7.29
CA LEU A 44 1.03 23.75 -6.55
C LEU A 44 -0.03 24.80 -6.29
N SER A 45 -1.29 24.43 -6.41
CA SER A 45 -2.41 25.20 -5.89
C SER A 45 -2.39 25.25 -4.36
N TRP A 46 -3.18 26.15 -3.77
CA TRP A 46 -3.34 26.22 -2.31
C TRP A 46 -3.86 24.89 -1.72
N GLU A 47 -4.83 24.27 -2.37
CA GLU A 47 -5.40 23.00 -1.95
C GLU A 47 -4.36 21.88 -2.02
N GLN A 48 -3.65 21.75 -3.14
CA GLN A 48 -2.57 20.78 -3.29
C GLN A 48 -1.45 20.95 -2.25
N SER A 49 -1.11 22.21 -1.93
CA SER A 49 -0.12 22.52 -0.88
C SER A 49 -0.60 22.08 0.50
N THR A 50 -1.88 22.29 0.82
CA THR A 50 -2.49 21.84 2.09
C THR A 50 -2.52 20.32 2.18
N CYS A 51 -2.94 19.64 1.13
CA CYS A 51 -2.94 18.18 1.05
C CYS A 51 -1.53 17.60 1.24
N LEU A 52 -0.53 18.17 0.55
CA LEU A 52 0.86 17.73 0.64
C LEU A 52 1.44 17.95 2.04
N LEU A 53 1.19 19.09 2.65
CA LEU A 53 1.66 19.41 4.00
C LEU A 53 1.04 18.46 5.04
N THR A 54 -0.26 18.18 4.91
CA THR A 54 -0.96 17.22 5.77
C THR A 54 -0.41 15.81 5.59
N LEU A 55 -0.18 15.38 4.33
CA LEU A 55 0.44 14.10 4.03
C LEU A 55 1.83 13.98 4.65
N PHE A 56 2.67 15.02 4.52
CA PHE A 56 4.01 15.02 5.13
C PHE A 56 3.96 14.96 6.65
N SER A 57 3.00 15.65 7.28
CA SER A 57 2.80 15.60 8.73
C SER A 57 2.38 14.20 9.19
N CYS A 58 1.47 13.54 8.47
CA CYS A 58 1.07 12.16 8.75
C CYS A 58 2.23 11.17 8.54
N LEU A 59 2.99 11.31 7.46
CA LEU A 59 4.18 10.50 7.20
C LEU A 59 5.22 10.66 8.31
N PHE A 60 5.44 11.88 8.80
CA PHE A 60 6.36 12.15 9.91
C PHE A 60 5.89 11.52 11.22
N MET A 61 4.58 11.59 11.52
CA MET A 61 4.00 10.91 12.69
C MET A 61 4.20 9.40 12.63
N LEU A 62 3.92 8.78 11.46
CA LEU A 62 4.12 7.34 11.27
C LEU A 62 5.60 6.96 11.29
N TYR A 63 6.47 7.78 10.74
CA TYR A 63 7.91 7.61 10.81
C TYR A 63 8.41 7.53 12.25
N LEU A 64 8.03 8.50 13.11
CA LEU A 64 8.40 8.51 14.52
C LEU A 64 7.80 7.31 15.29
N MET A 65 6.53 6.99 15.01
CA MET A 65 5.84 5.85 15.61
C MET A 65 6.51 4.52 15.21
N GLY A 66 6.75 4.33 13.91
CA GLY A 66 7.37 3.10 13.40
C GLY A 66 8.79 2.91 13.93
N MET A 67 9.59 3.99 13.98
CA MET A 67 10.93 3.96 14.55
C MET A 67 10.90 3.55 16.03
N ARG A 68 9.96 4.08 16.81
CA ARG A 68 9.77 3.64 18.19
C ARG A 68 9.38 2.17 18.27
N ASP A 69 8.50 1.71 17.38
CA ASP A 69 8.08 0.32 17.39
C ASP A 69 9.22 -0.63 17.02
N ASP A 70 10.00 -0.29 16.01
CA ASP A 70 11.14 -1.09 15.55
C ASP A 70 12.24 -1.20 16.61
N LEU A 71 12.42 -0.16 17.46
CA LEU A 71 13.46 -0.11 18.51
C LEU A 71 13.01 -0.74 19.83
N ILE A 72 11.81 -0.44 20.30
CA ILE A 72 11.35 -0.73 21.67
C ILE A 72 10.10 -1.60 21.67
N GLY A 73 9.35 -1.62 20.56
CA GLY A 73 8.03 -2.22 20.45
C GLY A 73 6.91 -1.31 20.96
N MET A 74 5.73 -1.43 20.35
CA MET A 74 4.53 -0.70 20.73
C MET A 74 3.33 -1.62 20.88
N ARG A 75 2.39 -1.23 21.75
CA ARG A 75 1.10 -1.89 21.86
C ARG A 75 0.28 -1.62 20.60
N TYR A 76 -0.40 -2.65 20.05
CA TYR A 76 -1.20 -2.52 18.83
C TYR A 76 -2.27 -1.41 18.90
N ARG A 77 -2.88 -1.17 20.10
CA ARG A 77 -3.88 -0.10 20.29
C ARG A 77 -3.30 1.29 20.01
N ALA A 78 -2.06 1.56 20.44
CA ALA A 78 -1.40 2.84 20.20
C ALA A 78 -1.13 3.06 18.71
N LYS A 79 -0.71 2.00 17.99
CA LYS A 79 -0.54 2.04 16.53
C LYS A 79 -1.85 2.39 15.83
N PHE A 80 -2.95 1.71 16.17
CA PHE A 80 -4.26 1.98 15.57
C PHE A 80 -4.76 3.40 15.84
N ILE A 81 -4.54 3.95 17.04
CA ILE A 81 -4.93 5.34 17.36
C ILE A 81 -4.18 6.32 16.46
N ILE A 82 -2.86 6.17 16.29
CA ILE A 82 -2.06 7.07 15.45
C ILE A 82 -2.46 6.93 13.97
N GLN A 83 -2.64 5.71 13.47
CA GLN A 83 -3.10 5.45 12.11
C GLN A 83 -4.47 6.09 11.85
N THR A 84 -5.41 5.96 12.79
CA THR A 84 -6.75 6.57 12.71
C THR A 84 -6.65 8.09 12.71
N LEU A 85 -5.77 8.67 13.55
CA LEU A 85 -5.55 10.12 13.57
C LEU A 85 -5.00 10.61 12.22
N CYS A 86 -4.03 9.91 11.63
CA CYS A 86 -3.54 10.22 10.28
C CYS A 86 -4.67 10.14 9.24
N GLY A 87 -5.52 9.11 9.31
CA GLY A 87 -6.68 8.99 8.42
C GLY A 87 -7.66 10.17 8.57
N LEU A 88 -7.96 10.59 9.79
CA LEU A 88 -8.84 11.76 10.05
C LEU A 88 -8.22 13.06 9.52
N LEU A 89 -6.92 13.27 9.71
CA LEU A 89 -6.22 14.46 9.19
C LEU A 89 -6.24 14.49 7.66
N LEU A 90 -6.04 13.35 7.00
CA LEU A 90 -6.12 13.27 5.53
C LEU A 90 -7.53 13.53 5.02
N VAL A 91 -8.55 13.01 5.68
CA VAL A 91 -9.94 13.33 5.33
C VAL A 91 -10.21 14.83 5.51
N ALA A 92 -9.73 15.44 6.58
CA ALA A 92 -9.87 16.88 6.82
C ALA A 92 -9.14 17.72 5.76
N SER A 93 -8.10 17.19 5.09
CA SER A 93 -7.40 17.86 3.99
C SER A 93 -8.01 17.60 2.61
N GLY A 94 -9.12 16.86 2.52
CA GLY A 94 -9.85 16.64 1.28
C GLY A 94 -9.80 15.23 0.71
N PHE A 95 -9.01 14.30 1.27
CA PHE A 95 -9.01 12.91 0.83
C PHE A 95 -10.21 12.16 1.40
N CYS A 96 -11.30 12.08 0.64
CA CYS A 96 -12.51 11.40 1.08
C CYS A 96 -13.17 10.66 -0.07
N PHE A 97 -13.61 9.43 0.16
CA PHE A 97 -14.47 8.73 -0.78
C PHE A 97 -15.83 9.40 -0.84
N ASP A 98 -16.22 9.82 -2.02
CA ASP A 98 -17.49 10.46 -2.34
C ASP A 98 -18.36 9.62 -3.27
N ASN A 99 -17.78 8.66 -3.99
CA ASN A 99 -18.46 7.83 -4.96
C ASN A 99 -17.90 6.40 -4.97
N LEU A 100 -18.77 5.40 -5.13
CA LEU A 100 -18.41 3.99 -5.33
C LEU A 100 -18.66 3.49 -6.77
N TYR A 101 -19.04 4.38 -7.69
CA TYR A 101 -19.20 4.11 -9.12
C TYR A 101 -20.09 2.91 -9.44
N GLY A 102 -21.15 2.71 -8.66
CA GLY A 102 -22.10 1.62 -8.85
C GLY A 102 -21.67 0.28 -8.25
N LEU A 103 -20.66 0.26 -7.37
CA LEU A 103 -20.31 -0.92 -6.60
C LEU A 103 -21.52 -1.35 -5.75
N PHE A 104 -22.07 -2.54 -5.99
CA PHE A 104 -23.31 -3.04 -5.40
C PHE A 104 -24.52 -2.09 -5.59
N GLY A 105 -24.52 -1.27 -6.65
CA GLY A 105 -25.57 -0.28 -6.92
C GLY A 105 -25.44 1.02 -6.14
N ILE A 106 -24.37 1.20 -5.38
CA ILE A 106 -24.09 2.43 -4.62
C ILE A 106 -23.22 3.35 -5.50
N TYR A 107 -23.70 4.54 -5.76
CA TYR A 107 -22.98 5.58 -6.50
C TYR A 107 -22.42 6.60 -5.52
N GLU A 108 -23.19 7.55 -5.09
CA GLU A 108 -22.77 8.61 -4.19
C GLU A 108 -22.72 8.13 -2.75
N LEU A 109 -21.66 8.50 -2.04
CA LEU A 109 -21.50 8.26 -0.60
C LEU A 109 -21.80 9.56 0.15
N PRO A 110 -22.82 9.57 1.04
CA PRO A 110 -23.01 10.69 1.96
C PRO A 110 -21.76 10.92 2.78
N TYR A 111 -21.40 12.18 3.00
CA TYR A 111 -20.16 12.58 3.67
C TYR A 111 -19.96 11.91 5.05
N TYR A 112 -21.04 11.74 5.82
CA TYR A 112 -21.01 11.05 7.12
C TYR A 112 -20.69 9.55 7.02
N VAL A 113 -20.86 8.92 5.85
CA VAL A 113 -20.43 7.54 5.56
C VAL A 113 -19.04 7.53 4.93
N GLY A 114 -18.78 8.46 4.02
CA GLY A 114 -17.50 8.59 3.32
C GLY A 114 -16.32 8.78 4.28
N ILE A 115 -16.46 9.63 5.31
CA ILE A 115 -15.41 9.88 6.31
C ILE A 115 -14.95 8.60 7.01
N PRO A 116 -15.81 7.88 7.77
CA PRO A 116 -15.38 6.68 8.48
C PRO A 116 -14.92 5.57 7.53
N PHE A 117 -15.54 5.46 6.34
CA PHE A 117 -15.13 4.52 5.32
C PHE A 117 -13.70 4.82 4.82
N THR A 118 -13.39 6.09 4.51
CA THR A 118 -12.05 6.51 4.08
C THR A 118 -11.00 6.22 5.14
N VAL A 119 -11.28 6.60 6.41
CA VAL A 119 -10.36 6.31 7.52
C VAL A 119 -10.13 4.81 7.68
N PHE A 120 -11.19 4.00 7.57
CA PHE A 120 -11.08 2.55 7.62
C PHE A 120 -10.20 2.00 6.50
N ILE A 121 -10.37 2.45 5.26
CA ILE A 121 -9.58 2.02 4.11
C ILE A 121 -8.10 2.42 4.28
N ILE A 122 -7.81 3.64 4.77
CA ILE A 122 -6.43 4.07 5.04
C ILE A 122 -5.76 3.13 6.05
N VAL A 123 -6.41 2.90 7.20
CA VAL A 123 -5.88 2.03 8.24
C VAL A 123 -5.73 0.59 7.73
N TYR A 124 -6.70 0.11 6.96
CA TYR A 124 -6.70 -1.23 6.38
C TYR A 124 -5.52 -1.43 5.41
N ILE A 125 -5.29 -0.52 4.46
CA ILE A 125 -4.18 -0.62 3.50
C ILE A 125 -2.83 -0.55 4.23
N MET A 126 -2.65 0.36 5.19
CA MET A 126 -1.42 0.45 5.98
C MET A 126 -1.10 -0.88 6.68
N ASN A 127 -2.10 -1.48 7.31
CA ASN A 127 -1.91 -2.77 7.99
C ASN A 127 -1.75 -3.93 7.00
N ALA A 128 -2.38 -3.89 5.83
CA ALA A 128 -2.20 -4.91 4.80
C ALA A 128 -0.76 -4.94 4.27
N ILE A 129 -0.17 -3.78 4.02
CA ILE A 129 1.24 -3.68 3.60
C ILE A 129 2.19 -4.11 4.72
N ASN A 130 1.89 -3.78 5.98
CA ASN A 130 2.69 -4.22 7.13
C ASN A 130 2.62 -5.74 7.34
N LEU A 131 1.45 -6.34 7.20
CA LEU A 131 1.26 -7.78 7.42
C LEU A 131 1.84 -8.65 6.31
N ILE A 132 1.90 -8.16 5.05
CA ILE A 132 2.45 -8.92 3.93
C ILE A 132 3.99 -8.92 3.91
N ASP A 133 4.65 -8.09 4.73
CA ASP A 133 6.12 -8.05 4.89
C ASP A 133 6.64 -9.26 5.67
N GLY A 134 6.28 -10.47 5.20
CA GLY A 134 6.63 -11.74 5.83
C GLY A 134 7.80 -12.49 5.19
N ILE A 135 8.15 -12.18 3.94
CA ILE A 135 9.33 -12.69 3.23
C ILE A 135 10.06 -11.57 2.50
N ASP A 136 11.37 -11.76 2.33
CA ASP A 136 12.23 -10.79 1.66
C ASP A 136 11.69 -10.43 0.27
N GLY A 137 11.58 -9.14 -0.02
CA GLY A 137 11.17 -8.61 -1.32
C GLY A 137 9.66 -8.57 -1.56
N LEU A 138 8.81 -9.20 -0.74
CA LEU A 138 7.39 -9.30 -1.05
C LEU A 138 6.66 -7.96 -0.90
N ALA A 139 6.71 -7.35 0.27
CA ALA A 139 6.07 -6.06 0.49
C ALA A 139 6.67 -4.97 -0.40
N SER A 140 8.01 -4.91 -0.51
CA SER A 140 8.68 -3.94 -1.36
C SER A 140 8.41 -4.17 -2.85
N GLY A 141 8.39 -5.42 -3.32
CA GLY A 141 8.11 -5.76 -4.72
C GLY A 141 6.67 -5.42 -5.13
N LEU A 142 5.67 -5.78 -4.30
CA LEU A 142 4.27 -5.42 -4.54
C LEU A 142 4.07 -3.90 -4.51
N SER A 143 4.71 -3.21 -3.56
CA SER A 143 4.65 -1.74 -3.47
C SER A 143 5.30 -1.05 -4.68
N MET A 144 6.44 -1.58 -5.19
CA MET A 144 7.09 -1.06 -6.41
C MET A 144 6.18 -1.19 -7.62
N ILE A 145 5.51 -2.33 -7.79
CA ILE A 145 4.53 -2.55 -8.87
C ILE A 145 3.38 -1.54 -8.75
N ALA A 146 2.83 -1.38 -7.54
CA ALA A 146 1.73 -0.46 -7.29
C ALA A 146 2.13 1.00 -7.57
N PHE A 147 3.28 1.47 -7.05
CA PHE A 147 3.73 2.84 -7.31
C PHE A 147 4.05 3.09 -8.78
N PHE A 148 4.62 2.11 -9.49
CA PHE A 148 4.81 2.22 -10.93
C PHE A 148 3.48 2.38 -11.66
N ALA A 149 2.49 1.54 -11.34
CA ALA A 149 1.17 1.59 -11.95
C ALA A 149 0.43 2.91 -11.64
N PHE A 150 0.43 3.36 -10.36
CA PHE A 150 -0.11 4.66 -9.97
C PHE A 150 0.60 5.81 -10.69
N GLY A 151 1.94 5.80 -10.72
CA GLY A 151 2.73 6.82 -11.38
C GLY A 151 2.38 6.95 -12.87
N CYS A 152 2.29 5.84 -13.59
CA CYS A 152 1.87 5.83 -14.99
C CYS A 152 0.45 6.36 -15.17
N MET A 153 -0.49 5.94 -14.30
CA MET A 153 -1.88 6.41 -14.36
C MET A 153 -1.97 7.92 -14.11
N PHE A 154 -1.26 8.45 -13.10
CA PHE A 154 -1.25 9.88 -12.82
C PHE A 154 -0.57 10.71 -13.90
N VAL A 155 0.45 10.17 -14.59
CA VAL A 155 1.01 10.82 -15.79
C VAL A 155 -0.03 10.91 -16.91
N CYS A 156 -0.79 9.84 -17.18
CA CYS A 156 -1.86 9.83 -18.18
C CYS A 156 -2.99 10.82 -17.85
N LEU A 157 -3.27 11.05 -16.56
CA LEU A 157 -4.26 12.00 -16.07
C LEU A 157 -3.70 13.44 -15.94
N HIS A 158 -2.43 13.66 -16.22
CA HIS A 158 -1.71 14.92 -15.99
C HIS A 158 -1.70 15.39 -14.52
N TRP A 159 -1.84 14.48 -13.57
CA TRP A 159 -1.80 14.73 -12.13
C TRP A 159 -0.36 14.65 -11.61
N TRP A 160 0.45 15.62 -12.01
CA TRP A 160 1.91 15.62 -11.86
C TRP A 160 2.40 15.45 -10.43
N LEU A 161 1.74 16.09 -9.45
CA LEU A 161 2.12 15.97 -8.03
C LEU A 161 2.11 14.51 -7.57
N TYR A 162 1.01 13.80 -7.85
CA TYR A 162 0.86 12.40 -7.44
C TYR A 162 1.75 11.45 -8.24
N ALA A 163 2.02 11.78 -9.49
CA ALA A 163 3.02 11.08 -10.30
C ALA A 163 4.42 11.22 -9.68
N PHE A 164 4.83 12.43 -9.29
CA PHE A 164 6.11 12.68 -8.61
C PHE A 164 6.21 11.92 -7.28
N ILE A 165 5.17 11.93 -6.45
CA ILE A 165 5.16 11.19 -5.19
C ILE A 165 5.31 9.69 -5.47
N SER A 166 4.58 9.14 -6.44
CA SER A 166 4.64 7.72 -6.80
C SER A 166 6.03 7.31 -7.28
N PHE A 167 6.65 8.08 -8.19
CA PHE A 167 7.99 7.77 -8.69
C PHE A 167 9.09 8.05 -7.66
N ALA A 168 8.94 9.01 -6.75
CA ALA A 168 9.87 9.21 -5.65
C ALA A 168 9.84 8.01 -4.67
N ALA A 169 8.64 7.50 -4.35
CA ALA A 169 8.49 6.30 -3.52
C ALA A 169 9.07 5.05 -4.22
N LEU A 170 8.82 4.89 -5.53
CA LEU A 170 9.42 3.84 -6.33
C LEU A 170 10.96 3.92 -6.31
N GLY A 171 11.51 5.12 -6.50
CA GLY A 171 12.96 5.35 -6.46
C GLY A 171 13.60 5.02 -5.12
N ALA A 172 12.91 5.26 -4.00
CA ALA A 172 13.36 4.86 -2.67
C ALA A 172 13.29 3.35 -2.44
N LEU A 173 12.29 2.68 -3.03
CA LEU A 173 12.09 1.23 -2.88
C LEU A 173 13.07 0.39 -3.70
N ILE A 174 13.54 0.84 -4.86
CA ILE A 174 14.46 0.08 -5.73
C ILE A 174 15.74 -0.34 -5.00
N PRO A 175 16.54 0.58 -4.41
CA PRO A 175 17.73 0.18 -3.68
C PRO A 175 17.40 -0.63 -2.43
N PHE A 176 16.30 -0.33 -1.74
CA PHE A 176 15.85 -1.13 -0.60
C PHE A 176 15.56 -2.58 -1.01
N PHE A 177 14.78 -2.78 -2.08
CA PHE A 177 14.47 -4.12 -2.61
C PHE A 177 15.75 -4.91 -2.92
N TYR A 178 16.73 -4.26 -3.54
CA TYR A 178 18.01 -4.90 -3.85
C TYR A 178 18.72 -5.39 -2.58
N TYR A 179 18.86 -4.55 -1.56
CA TYR A 179 19.50 -4.94 -0.30
C TYR A 179 18.69 -5.91 0.54
N ASN A 180 17.37 -5.82 0.50
CA ASN A 180 16.47 -6.76 1.18
C ASN A 180 16.53 -8.16 0.57
N MET A 181 16.51 -8.26 -0.78
CA MET A 181 16.54 -9.54 -1.50
C MET A 181 17.93 -10.15 -1.59
N PHE A 182 18.91 -9.36 -2.01
CA PHE A 182 20.25 -9.85 -2.38
C PHE A 182 21.34 -9.46 -1.37
N GLY A 183 20.99 -8.72 -0.33
CA GLY A 183 21.92 -8.32 0.71
C GLY A 183 22.49 -9.52 1.46
N GLN A 184 23.81 -9.57 1.60
CA GLN A 184 24.49 -10.63 2.33
C GLN A 184 24.57 -10.29 3.82
N THR A 185 23.96 -11.10 4.67
CA THR A 185 23.99 -10.95 6.14
C THR A 185 25.42 -10.93 6.69
N ARG A 186 26.30 -11.80 6.14
CA ARG A 186 27.72 -11.86 6.56
C ARG A 186 28.49 -10.56 6.31
N ARG A 187 28.06 -9.72 5.35
CA ARG A 187 28.67 -8.42 5.03
C ARG A 187 27.92 -7.25 5.64
N GLY A 188 26.94 -7.48 6.50
CA GLY A 188 26.10 -6.42 7.10
C GLY A 188 25.29 -5.63 6.08
N ARG A 189 24.98 -6.17 4.91
CA ARG A 189 24.28 -5.47 3.82
C ARG A 189 22.81 -5.84 3.70
N LYS A 190 22.32 -6.80 4.48
CA LYS A 190 20.91 -7.17 4.49
C LYS A 190 20.14 -6.20 5.38
N VAL A 191 18.99 -5.72 4.91
CA VAL A 191 18.10 -4.79 5.64
C VAL A 191 16.68 -5.33 5.63
N PHE A 192 15.93 -5.05 6.70
CA PHE A 192 14.49 -5.30 6.77
C PHE A 192 13.72 -3.98 6.76
N MET A 193 12.48 -4.02 6.22
CA MET A 193 11.64 -2.84 6.08
C MET A 193 11.25 -2.25 7.44
N GLY A 194 10.86 -3.10 8.38
CA GLY A 194 10.34 -2.71 9.68
C GLY A 194 8.99 -2.01 9.61
N ASP A 195 8.43 -1.69 10.76
CA ASP A 195 7.16 -0.98 10.86
C ASP A 195 7.26 0.46 10.36
N THR A 196 8.43 1.09 10.53
CA THR A 196 8.72 2.43 10.00
C THR A 196 8.52 2.47 8.47
N GLY A 197 9.05 1.49 7.76
CA GLY A 197 8.98 1.44 6.31
C GLY A 197 7.61 1.04 5.79
N SER A 198 7.07 -0.07 6.30
CA SER A 198 5.82 -0.63 5.80
C SER A 198 4.61 0.29 6.04
N LEU A 199 4.54 0.99 7.18
CA LEU A 199 3.47 1.94 7.46
C LEU A 199 3.61 3.23 6.65
N THR A 200 4.83 3.73 6.42
CA THR A 200 5.10 4.87 5.54
C THR A 200 4.66 4.58 4.10
N ILE A 201 5.08 3.44 3.55
CA ILE A 201 4.70 3.00 2.21
C ILE A 201 3.19 2.70 2.13
N GLY A 202 2.63 2.06 3.16
CA GLY A 202 1.20 1.77 3.24
C GLY A 202 0.33 3.03 3.22
N LEU A 203 0.72 4.10 3.94
CA LEU A 203 0.00 5.37 3.90
C LEU A 203 0.06 6.01 2.52
N LEU A 204 1.24 6.05 1.88
CA LEU A 204 1.38 6.60 0.53
C LEU A 204 0.51 5.84 -0.48
N LEU A 205 0.52 4.52 -0.44
CA LEU A 205 -0.32 3.69 -1.32
C LEU A 205 -1.82 3.92 -1.05
N ALA A 206 -2.22 4.07 0.21
CA ALA A 206 -3.60 4.40 0.57
C ALA A 206 -4.03 5.75 0.00
N VAL A 207 -3.19 6.79 0.13
CA VAL A 207 -3.47 8.11 -0.43
C VAL A 207 -3.57 8.07 -1.95
N MET A 208 -2.66 7.36 -2.64
CA MET A 208 -2.71 7.20 -4.11
C MET A 208 -4.01 6.50 -4.54
N ALA A 209 -4.40 5.42 -3.85
CA ALA A 209 -5.62 4.68 -4.16
C ALA A 209 -6.88 5.51 -3.94
N ILE A 210 -6.96 6.24 -2.83
CA ILE A 210 -8.11 7.10 -2.52
C ILE A 210 -8.19 8.24 -3.53
N HIS A 211 -7.09 8.93 -3.80
CA HIS A 211 -7.07 10.05 -4.74
C HIS A 211 -7.51 9.62 -6.15
N LEU A 212 -7.03 8.47 -6.62
CA LEU A 212 -7.48 7.92 -7.91
C LEU A 212 -8.96 7.50 -7.89
N SER A 213 -9.53 7.22 -6.72
CA SER A 213 -10.92 6.79 -6.57
C SER A 213 -11.91 7.93 -6.29
N MET A 214 -11.46 9.15 -5.95
CA MET A 214 -12.33 10.31 -5.75
C MET A 214 -12.98 10.74 -7.07
N SER A 215 -14.17 11.35 -7.00
CA SER A 215 -14.88 11.84 -8.20
C SER A 215 -14.09 12.91 -8.93
N ASP A 216 -13.93 12.73 -10.23
CA ASP A 216 -13.31 13.68 -11.15
C ASP A 216 -13.85 13.48 -12.55
N PRO A 217 -14.52 14.50 -13.18
CA PRO A 217 -15.17 14.34 -14.48
C PRO A 217 -14.20 13.96 -15.60
N VAL A 218 -12.97 14.51 -15.61
CA VAL A 218 -11.98 14.21 -16.64
C VAL A 218 -11.48 12.77 -16.51
N LYS A 219 -11.26 12.31 -15.28
CA LYS A 219 -10.86 10.94 -15.01
C LYS A 219 -11.96 9.95 -15.39
N GLU A 220 -13.23 10.26 -15.10
CA GLU A 220 -14.36 9.38 -15.40
C GLU A 220 -14.55 9.18 -16.90
N GLU A 221 -14.27 10.21 -17.70
CA GLU A 221 -14.29 10.12 -19.15
C GLU A 221 -13.14 9.28 -19.71
N LEU A 222 -11.92 9.49 -19.20
CA LEU A 222 -10.70 8.83 -19.68
C LEU A 222 -10.56 7.39 -19.16
N PHE A 223 -10.94 7.16 -17.91
CA PHE A 223 -10.74 5.86 -17.22
C PHE A 223 -11.99 5.46 -16.43
N PRO A 224 -13.05 5.00 -17.11
CA PRO A 224 -14.22 4.45 -16.43
C PRO A 224 -13.80 3.24 -15.58
N GLY A 225 -14.24 3.21 -14.33
CA GLY A 225 -13.84 2.16 -13.38
C GLY A 225 -12.47 2.36 -12.71
N ALA A 226 -11.98 3.60 -12.65
CA ALA A 226 -10.71 3.96 -11.98
C ALA A 226 -10.61 3.44 -10.53
N ILE A 227 -11.73 3.34 -9.79
CA ILE A 227 -11.76 2.75 -8.45
C ILE A 227 -11.30 1.28 -8.45
N VAL A 228 -11.80 0.45 -9.38
CA VAL A 228 -11.37 -0.96 -9.47
C VAL A 228 -9.92 -1.05 -9.86
N THR A 229 -9.48 -0.22 -10.81
CA THR A 229 -8.07 -0.14 -11.21
C THR A 229 -7.18 0.25 -10.03
N ALA A 230 -7.54 1.28 -9.25
CA ALA A 230 -6.80 1.71 -8.07
C ALA A 230 -6.63 0.57 -7.04
N PHE A 231 -7.72 -0.13 -6.74
CA PHE A 231 -7.67 -1.24 -5.78
C PHE A 231 -7.04 -2.51 -6.36
N SER A 232 -7.02 -2.70 -7.68
CA SER A 232 -6.29 -3.78 -8.32
C SER A 232 -4.78 -3.71 -8.08
N PHE A 233 -4.23 -2.49 -7.99
CA PHE A 233 -2.81 -2.27 -7.68
C PHE A 233 -2.43 -2.76 -6.27
N LEU A 234 -3.40 -2.85 -5.37
CA LEU A 234 -3.26 -3.27 -3.97
C LEU A 234 -3.97 -4.61 -3.68
N LEU A 235 -4.47 -5.30 -4.71
CA LEU A 235 -5.35 -6.45 -4.55
C LEU A 235 -4.71 -7.55 -3.71
N VAL A 236 -3.48 -7.93 -4.02
CA VAL A 236 -2.78 -9.03 -3.34
C VAL A 236 -2.64 -8.80 -1.84
N PRO A 237 -2.07 -7.68 -1.35
CA PRO A 237 -1.97 -7.45 0.09
C PRO A 237 -3.33 -7.32 0.77
N MET A 238 -4.30 -6.68 0.13
CA MET A 238 -5.63 -6.51 0.70
C MET A 238 -6.36 -7.85 0.85
N LEU A 239 -6.38 -8.67 -0.20
CA LEU A 239 -7.07 -9.96 -0.16
C LEU A 239 -6.39 -10.98 0.77
N ASP A 240 -5.06 -10.93 0.91
CA ASP A 240 -4.37 -11.80 1.86
C ASP A 240 -4.82 -11.54 3.30
N VAL A 241 -5.01 -10.27 3.69
CA VAL A 241 -5.56 -9.93 5.01
C VAL A 241 -6.99 -10.43 5.18
N VAL A 242 -7.86 -10.18 4.19
CA VAL A 242 -9.27 -10.68 4.25
C VAL A 242 -9.30 -12.18 4.43
N ARG A 243 -8.51 -12.91 3.64
CA ARG A 243 -8.41 -14.36 3.72
C ARG A 243 -7.95 -14.84 5.10
N VAL A 244 -6.92 -14.24 5.66
CA VAL A 244 -6.41 -14.60 7.00
C VAL A 244 -7.46 -14.31 8.07
N VAL A 245 -8.13 -13.18 8.02
CA VAL A 245 -9.21 -12.81 8.96
C VAL A 245 -10.38 -13.79 8.86
N LEU A 246 -10.84 -14.10 7.64
CA LEU A 246 -11.94 -15.07 7.43
C LEU A 246 -11.57 -16.47 7.93
N HIS A 247 -10.35 -16.94 7.65
CA HIS A 247 -9.86 -18.23 8.15
C HIS A 247 -9.90 -18.29 9.68
N ARG A 248 -9.49 -17.22 10.36
CA ARG A 248 -9.52 -17.13 11.83
C ARG A 248 -10.92 -17.11 12.39
N LEU A 249 -11.81 -16.30 11.79
CA LEU A 249 -13.21 -16.25 12.21
C LEU A 249 -13.88 -17.63 12.08
N ARG A 250 -13.62 -18.37 10.99
CA ARG A 250 -14.11 -19.74 10.82
C ARG A 250 -13.58 -20.71 11.91
N ASN A 251 -12.35 -20.47 12.38
CA ASN A 251 -11.72 -21.30 13.42
C ASN A 251 -11.90 -20.75 14.85
N HIS A 252 -12.83 -19.78 15.06
CA HIS A 252 -13.09 -19.13 16.35
C HIS A 252 -11.83 -18.54 17.02
N GLN A 253 -10.86 -18.07 16.22
CA GLN A 253 -9.62 -17.47 16.71
C GLN A 253 -9.70 -15.93 16.67
N PRO A 254 -9.04 -15.22 17.58
CA PRO A 254 -8.99 -13.76 17.56
C PRO A 254 -8.38 -13.23 16.24
N PRO A 255 -9.02 -12.28 15.55
CA PRO A 255 -8.61 -11.83 14.22
C PRO A 255 -7.27 -11.08 14.17
N PHE A 256 -6.78 -10.53 15.30
CA PHE A 256 -5.61 -9.65 15.37
C PHE A 256 -4.35 -10.30 15.99
N LEU A 257 -4.30 -11.62 16.13
CA LEU A 257 -3.09 -12.29 16.59
C LEU A 257 -2.11 -12.53 15.43
N PRO A 258 -0.78 -12.63 15.67
CA PRO A 258 0.20 -13.01 14.65
C PRO A 258 -0.15 -14.38 14.03
N ASP A 259 -0.11 -14.48 12.69
CA ASP A 259 -0.47 -15.71 11.96
C ASP A 259 0.65 -16.19 11.03
N LYS A 260 0.61 -17.49 10.72
CA LYS A 260 1.48 -18.14 9.73
C LYS A 260 0.71 -18.56 8.46
N ASN A 261 -0.51 -18.07 8.27
CA ASN A 261 -1.40 -18.46 7.17
C ASN A 261 -1.41 -17.47 5.98
N HIS A 262 -0.44 -16.53 5.92
CA HIS A 262 -0.29 -15.63 4.78
C HIS A 262 0.01 -16.40 3.48
N ILE A 263 -0.34 -15.80 2.34
CA ILE A 263 -0.23 -16.42 1.01
C ILE A 263 1.17 -17.03 0.75
N HIS A 264 2.23 -16.34 1.14
CA HIS A 264 3.60 -16.82 0.95
C HIS A 264 3.90 -18.10 1.74
N HIS A 265 3.32 -18.28 2.93
CA HIS A 265 3.48 -19.53 3.70
C HIS A 265 2.83 -20.74 3.01
N LYS A 266 1.71 -20.53 2.30
CA LYS A 266 1.06 -21.58 1.52
C LYS A 266 1.93 -22.04 0.35
N PHE A 267 2.53 -21.13 -0.41
CA PHE A 267 3.42 -21.48 -1.52
C PHE A 267 4.69 -22.19 -1.03
N ILE A 268 5.26 -21.78 0.10
CA ILE A 268 6.39 -22.48 0.73
C ILE A 268 5.98 -23.87 1.20
N ALA A 269 4.78 -24.04 1.76
CA ALA A 269 4.25 -25.36 2.16
C ALA A 269 4.01 -26.30 0.96
N LEU A 270 3.76 -25.74 -0.24
CA LEU A 270 3.69 -26.49 -1.52
C LEU A 270 5.07 -26.88 -2.08
N GLY A 271 6.17 -26.58 -1.35
CA GLY A 271 7.53 -26.93 -1.75
C GLY A 271 8.24 -25.87 -2.59
N MET A 272 7.65 -24.69 -2.81
CA MET A 272 8.32 -23.60 -3.50
C MET A 272 9.41 -22.97 -2.62
N SER A 273 10.52 -22.58 -3.21
CA SER A 273 11.49 -21.71 -2.54
C SER A 273 10.92 -20.31 -2.33
N GLN A 274 11.48 -19.52 -1.39
CA GLN A 274 11.03 -18.13 -1.14
C GLN A 274 11.08 -17.29 -2.42
N HIS A 275 12.14 -17.44 -3.25
CA HIS A 275 12.27 -16.72 -4.53
C HIS A 275 11.20 -17.12 -5.55
N GLN A 276 10.87 -18.41 -5.65
CA GLN A 276 9.82 -18.89 -6.54
C GLN A 276 8.44 -18.37 -6.09
N ALA A 277 8.15 -18.42 -4.80
CA ALA A 277 6.91 -17.89 -4.23
C ALA A 277 6.80 -16.38 -4.49
N LEU A 278 7.88 -15.62 -4.27
CA LEU A 278 7.93 -14.20 -4.57
C LEU A 278 7.64 -13.92 -6.05
N CYS A 279 8.40 -14.52 -6.98
CA CYS A 279 8.20 -14.32 -8.42
C CYS A 279 6.77 -14.65 -8.84
N PHE A 280 6.20 -15.73 -8.32
CA PHE A 280 4.84 -16.15 -8.63
C PHE A 280 3.81 -15.13 -8.14
N ILE A 281 3.92 -14.65 -6.90
CA ILE A 281 3.00 -13.66 -6.33
C ILE A 281 3.10 -12.32 -7.08
N LEU A 282 4.30 -11.86 -7.41
CA LEU A 282 4.49 -10.63 -8.20
C LEU A 282 3.91 -10.77 -9.62
N SER A 283 4.05 -11.95 -10.25
CA SER A 283 3.45 -12.22 -11.57
C SER A 283 1.93 -12.20 -11.52
N ILE A 284 1.33 -12.77 -10.48
CA ILE A 284 -0.11 -12.69 -10.24
C ILE A 284 -0.57 -11.24 -10.06
N ALA A 285 0.16 -10.44 -9.28
CA ALA A 285 -0.17 -9.02 -9.09
C ALA A 285 -0.18 -8.27 -10.43
N TRP A 286 0.83 -8.45 -11.28
CA TRP A 286 0.87 -7.87 -12.62
C TRP A 286 -0.29 -8.33 -13.51
N LEU A 287 -0.59 -9.63 -13.49
CA LEU A 287 -1.71 -10.18 -14.26
C LEU A 287 -3.04 -9.52 -13.87
N PHE A 288 -3.29 -9.37 -12.56
CA PHE A 288 -4.51 -8.70 -12.06
C PHE A 288 -4.58 -7.23 -12.48
N ILE A 289 -3.47 -6.52 -12.38
CA ILE A 289 -3.41 -5.11 -12.78
C ILE A 289 -3.76 -4.97 -14.25
N ILE A 290 -3.13 -5.76 -15.12
CA ILE A 290 -3.37 -5.71 -16.57
C ILE A 290 -4.81 -6.13 -16.87
N ALA A 291 -5.28 -7.25 -16.32
CA ALA A 291 -6.61 -7.77 -16.58
C ALA A 291 -7.69 -6.76 -16.15
N ASN A 292 -7.62 -6.24 -14.92
CA ASN A 292 -8.61 -5.29 -14.42
C ASN A 292 -8.57 -3.95 -15.15
N THR A 293 -7.40 -3.44 -15.49
CA THR A 293 -7.28 -2.19 -16.26
C THR A 293 -7.88 -2.35 -17.66
N LEU A 294 -7.66 -3.48 -18.32
CA LEU A 294 -8.26 -3.75 -19.64
C LEU A 294 -9.78 -4.00 -19.57
N LEU A 295 -10.24 -4.69 -18.53
CA LEU A 295 -11.65 -5.06 -18.36
C LEU A 295 -12.49 -3.92 -17.76
N ALA A 296 -11.88 -2.93 -17.13
CA ALA A 296 -12.57 -1.82 -16.48
C ALA A 296 -13.47 -1.02 -17.42
N SER A 297 -13.13 -0.95 -18.70
CA SER A 297 -13.96 -0.28 -19.73
C SER A 297 -15.13 -1.12 -20.24
N TYR A 298 -15.17 -2.42 -19.94
CA TYR A 298 -16.15 -3.35 -20.50
C TYR A 298 -17.10 -3.93 -19.45
N LEU A 299 -16.66 -4.02 -18.20
CA LEU A 299 -17.40 -4.67 -17.12
C LEU A 299 -17.77 -3.66 -16.03
N SER A 300 -18.91 -3.89 -15.39
CA SER A 300 -19.28 -3.07 -14.22
C SER A 300 -18.32 -3.28 -13.05
N VAL A 301 -18.17 -2.25 -12.22
CA VAL A 301 -17.33 -2.25 -11.02
C VAL A 301 -17.64 -3.44 -10.10
N THR A 302 -18.93 -3.77 -9.94
CA THR A 302 -19.37 -4.92 -9.14
C THR A 302 -18.90 -6.25 -9.71
N VAL A 303 -19.00 -6.45 -11.03
CA VAL A 303 -18.56 -7.70 -11.68
C VAL A 303 -17.05 -7.86 -11.54
N LEU A 304 -16.28 -6.83 -11.79
CA LEU A 304 -14.82 -6.84 -11.60
C LEU A 304 -14.42 -7.15 -10.15
N PHE A 305 -15.10 -6.54 -9.20
CA PHE A 305 -14.87 -6.80 -7.77
C PHE A 305 -15.18 -8.25 -7.40
N MET A 306 -16.31 -8.79 -7.90
CA MET A 306 -16.67 -10.20 -7.68
C MET A 306 -15.69 -11.18 -8.33
N LEU A 307 -15.21 -10.89 -9.55
CA LEU A 307 -14.16 -11.70 -10.18
C LEU A 307 -12.88 -11.74 -9.37
N CYS A 308 -12.47 -10.61 -8.80
CA CYS A 308 -11.33 -10.54 -7.89
C CYS A 308 -11.52 -11.41 -6.64
N LEU A 309 -12.73 -11.40 -6.05
CA LEU A 309 -13.04 -12.21 -4.87
C LEU A 309 -13.12 -13.71 -5.19
N LEU A 310 -13.77 -14.09 -6.30
CA LEU A 310 -13.90 -15.50 -6.70
C LEU A 310 -12.54 -16.15 -6.98
N TYR A 311 -11.67 -15.47 -7.70
CA TYR A 311 -10.34 -15.99 -8.00
C TYR A 311 -9.51 -16.27 -6.72
N THR A 312 -9.70 -15.46 -5.67
CA THR A 312 -9.01 -15.66 -4.40
C THR A 312 -9.65 -16.74 -3.53
N SER A 313 -10.96 -16.98 -3.70
CA SER A 313 -11.69 -18.05 -3.01
C SER A 313 -11.27 -19.44 -3.54
N ASP A 314 -11.25 -19.64 -4.86
CA ASP A 314 -10.87 -20.91 -5.48
C ASP A 314 -9.42 -21.29 -5.21
N ALA A 315 -8.50 -20.33 -5.23
CA ALA A 315 -7.11 -20.55 -4.84
C ALA A 315 -6.95 -20.95 -3.35
N ALA A 316 -7.99 -20.73 -2.53
CA ALA A 316 -8.01 -21.06 -1.11
C ALA A 316 -8.67 -22.42 -0.81
N ASP A 317 -9.63 -22.86 -1.63
CA ASP A 317 -10.47 -24.06 -1.37
C ASP A 317 -9.92 -25.34 -2.01
N GLU A 318 -9.00 -25.28 -2.97
CA GLU A 318 -8.53 -26.50 -3.64
C GLU A 318 -7.73 -27.49 -2.77
N ARG A 319 -7.58 -27.27 -1.47
CA ARG A 319 -7.07 -28.29 -0.53
C ARG A 319 -7.55 -28.04 0.91
N SER A 320 -8.76 -28.40 1.20
CA SER A 320 -9.14 -28.82 2.55
C SER A 320 -9.20 -30.34 2.63
#